data_a557780a2b32ea5ae70391a6f1c9347b
#
_entry.id   a557780a2b32ea5ae70391a6f1c9347b
#
_cell.length_a   1.000
_cell.length_b   1.000
_cell.length_c   1.000
_cell.angle_alpha   90.00
_cell.angle_beta   90.00
_cell.angle_gamma   90.00
#
_symmetry.space_group_name_H-M   'P 1'
#
loop_
_entity.id
_entity.type
_entity.pdbx_description
1 polymer ?
#
loop_
_entity_poly.entity_id
_entity_poly.type
_entity_poly.pdbx_seq_one_letter_code
_entity_poly.pdbx_strand_id
1 'polypeptide(L)'
;VRLLNYKFSILLMVISMKKFIVFLCILLISPLSVFAYSSEVILGGETIGIDIHSNGVMIIGFYKIDGKYHKSDLIEGDIITKVGDTKITSIEDLTKALESYINSDSIEITYLRGNKEKKAEIELFLENGVYKTGLYVKDGITGIGTISFIDPETNTYGALGHEVLESNTGKIVEVKTGSIFKNEITSIDASEDGSPGSKNAKFYYGTVYGDIDKNTKFGIYGTYEAE
;
A
#
# COMPACT_ATOMS: atom_id res chain seq x y z
N VAL A 1 -35.77 -14.07 -60.60
CA VAL A 1 -34.72 -13.32 -59.87
C VAL A 1 -35.20 -12.91 -58.47
N ARG A 2 -36.38 -12.28 -58.26
CA ARG A 2 -36.86 -11.87 -56.95
C ARG A 2 -37.08 -13.03 -55.94
N LEU A 3 -37.62 -14.18 -56.40
CA LEU A 3 -37.83 -15.35 -55.51
C LEU A 3 -36.49 -16.01 -55.07
N LEU A 4 -35.48 -15.97 -55.89
CA LEU A 4 -34.16 -16.52 -55.57
C LEU A 4 -33.45 -15.69 -54.51
N ASN A 5 -33.53 -14.36 -54.60
CA ASN A 5 -32.96 -13.43 -53.63
C ASN A 5 -33.66 -13.55 -52.26
N TYR A 6 -34.99 -13.76 -52.23
CA TYR A 6 -35.77 -13.95 -51.01
C TYR A 6 -35.34 -15.26 -50.30
N LYS A 7 -35.24 -16.38 -51.03
CA LYS A 7 -34.78 -17.65 -50.44
C LYS A 7 -33.37 -17.58 -49.92
N PHE A 8 -32.48 -16.85 -50.61
CA PHE A 8 -31.11 -16.64 -50.19
C PHE A 8 -31.02 -15.77 -48.91
N SER A 9 -31.84 -14.74 -48.80
CA SER A 9 -31.94 -13.89 -47.60
C SER A 9 -32.44 -14.68 -46.37
N ILE A 10 -33.44 -15.53 -46.53
CA ILE A 10 -33.92 -16.40 -45.47
C ILE A 10 -32.86 -17.40 -45.01
N LEU A 11 -32.12 -17.99 -45.97
CA LEU A 11 -31.03 -18.93 -45.65
C LEU A 11 -29.94 -18.28 -44.84
N LEU A 12 -29.52 -17.06 -45.21
CA LEU A 12 -28.54 -16.27 -44.43
C LEU A 12 -29.04 -15.94 -43.03
N MET A 13 -30.31 -15.58 -42.88
CA MET A 13 -30.93 -15.28 -41.59
C MET A 13 -30.94 -16.52 -40.68
N VAL A 14 -31.32 -17.70 -41.21
CA VAL A 14 -31.31 -18.96 -40.46
C VAL A 14 -29.89 -19.38 -40.05
N ILE A 15 -28.88 -19.19 -40.90
CA ILE A 15 -27.49 -19.46 -40.58
C ILE A 15 -26.99 -18.53 -39.45
N SER A 16 -27.36 -17.24 -39.53
CA SER A 16 -27.02 -16.26 -38.51
C SER A 16 -27.67 -16.58 -37.15
N MET A 17 -28.95 -16.95 -37.15
CA MET A 17 -29.65 -17.41 -35.94
C MET A 17 -29.01 -18.64 -35.30
N LYS A 18 -28.63 -19.66 -36.12
CA LYS A 18 -27.97 -20.85 -35.60
C LYS A 18 -26.62 -20.51 -34.97
N LYS A 19 -25.82 -19.66 -35.61
CA LYS A 19 -24.54 -19.19 -35.05
C LYS A 19 -24.74 -18.42 -33.73
N PHE A 20 -25.78 -17.59 -33.66
CA PHE A 20 -26.13 -16.85 -32.44
C PHE A 20 -26.55 -17.79 -31.30
N ILE A 21 -27.37 -18.81 -31.59
CA ILE A 21 -27.77 -19.82 -30.58
C ILE A 21 -26.55 -20.61 -30.09
N VAL A 22 -25.66 -21.04 -31.00
CA VAL A 22 -24.43 -21.76 -30.62
C VAL A 22 -23.54 -20.86 -29.74
N PHE A 23 -23.38 -19.58 -30.09
CA PHE A 23 -22.62 -18.61 -29.29
C PHE A 23 -23.24 -18.41 -27.89
N LEU A 24 -24.57 -18.30 -27.83
CA LEU A 24 -25.30 -18.18 -26.56
C LEU A 24 -25.16 -19.44 -25.69
N CYS A 25 -25.21 -20.64 -26.32
CA CYS A 25 -24.99 -21.90 -25.60
C CYS A 25 -23.53 -21.97 -25.04
N ILE A 26 -22.53 -21.57 -25.82
CA ILE A 26 -21.13 -21.52 -25.37
C ILE A 26 -20.99 -20.54 -24.17
N LEU A 27 -21.66 -19.38 -24.25
CA LEU A 27 -21.64 -18.38 -23.16
C LEU A 27 -22.27 -18.92 -21.88
N LEU A 28 -23.36 -19.70 -21.98
CA LEU A 28 -24.06 -20.32 -20.85
C LEU A 28 -23.31 -21.52 -20.24
N ILE A 29 -22.47 -22.19 -21.03
CA ILE A 29 -21.64 -23.33 -20.59
C ILE A 29 -20.27 -22.86 -20.08
N SER A 30 -19.89 -21.60 -20.36
CA SER A 30 -18.64 -21.02 -19.81
C SER A 30 -18.69 -21.14 -18.28
N PRO A 31 -17.73 -21.85 -17.65
CA PRO A 31 -17.64 -21.90 -16.20
C PRO A 31 -17.41 -20.48 -15.70
N LEU A 32 -18.40 -19.88 -15.08
CA LEU A 32 -18.17 -18.74 -14.23
C LEU A 32 -17.35 -19.26 -13.07
N SER A 33 -16.07 -18.91 -13.02
CA SER A 33 -15.24 -19.18 -11.87
C SER A 33 -15.85 -18.45 -10.68
N VAL A 34 -16.71 -19.16 -9.95
CA VAL A 34 -17.19 -18.71 -8.66
C VAL A 34 -16.00 -18.91 -7.74
N PHE A 35 -15.34 -17.84 -7.33
CA PHE A 35 -14.43 -17.87 -6.20
C PHE A 35 -15.29 -18.17 -4.97
N ALA A 36 -15.38 -19.45 -4.62
CA ALA A 36 -15.97 -19.86 -3.36
C ALA A 36 -14.97 -19.42 -2.27
N TYR A 37 -15.44 -18.62 -1.32
CA TYR A 37 -14.69 -18.42 -0.08
C TYR A 37 -14.62 -19.74 0.64
N SER A 38 -13.51 -19.96 1.38
CA SER A 38 -13.38 -21.14 2.25
C SER A 38 -14.59 -21.25 3.18
N SER A 39 -15.06 -22.48 3.37
CA SER A 39 -16.19 -22.76 4.26
C SER A 39 -15.79 -22.69 5.74
N GLU A 40 -14.50 -22.75 6.02
CA GLU A 40 -13.94 -22.78 7.37
C GLU A 40 -12.73 -21.85 7.46
N VAL A 41 -12.52 -21.26 8.62
CA VAL A 41 -11.33 -20.46 8.94
C VAL A 41 -10.75 -20.87 10.27
N ILE A 42 -9.46 -20.79 10.40
CA ILE A 42 -8.77 -20.90 11.67
C ILE A 42 -8.89 -19.55 12.38
N LEU A 43 -9.48 -19.54 13.57
CA LEU A 43 -9.58 -18.33 14.37
C LEU A 43 -8.19 -17.91 14.84
N GLY A 44 -7.88 -16.62 14.68
CA GLY A 44 -6.68 -16.00 15.19
C GLY A 44 -6.78 -15.67 16.68
N GLY A 45 -6.09 -14.62 17.09
CA GLY A 45 -5.97 -14.15 18.47
C GLY A 45 -4.51 -13.97 18.87
N GLU A 46 -3.59 -14.45 18.04
CA GLU A 46 -2.16 -14.30 18.25
C GLU A 46 -1.70 -12.89 17.91
N THR A 47 -0.80 -12.34 18.76
CA THR A 47 -0.20 -11.02 18.52
C THR A 47 0.91 -11.15 17.49
N ILE A 48 0.97 -10.18 16.59
CA ILE A 48 1.96 -10.08 15.52
C ILE A 48 2.63 -8.71 15.51
N GLY A 49 3.89 -8.68 15.10
CA GLY A 49 4.55 -7.49 14.61
C GLY A 49 4.10 -7.22 13.18
N ILE A 50 3.97 -5.97 12.82
CA ILE A 50 3.57 -5.50 11.49
C ILE A 50 4.62 -4.53 11.03
N ASP A 51 5.08 -4.69 9.78
CA ASP A 51 5.97 -3.76 9.11
C ASP A 51 5.45 -3.50 7.70
N ILE A 52 5.11 -2.25 7.39
CA ILE A 52 4.55 -1.84 6.10
C ILE A 52 5.40 -0.74 5.51
N HIS A 53 5.82 -0.91 4.27
CA HIS A 53 6.54 0.10 3.50
C HIS A 53 5.66 0.62 2.35
N SER A 54 5.65 1.95 2.20
CA SER A 54 4.94 2.63 1.11
C SER A 54 5.77 2.66 -0.17
N ASN A 55 5.13 3.05 -1.29
CA ASN A 55 5.82 3.21 -2.57
C ASN A 55 6.50 4.58 -2.67
N GLY A 56 7.47 4.86 -1.80
CA GLY A 56 8.17 6.12 -1.70
C GLY A 56 8.26 6.60 -0.25
N VAL A 57 8.66 7.84 -0.06
CA VAL A 57 8.91 8.43 1.24
C VAL A 57 7.84 9.46 1.56
N MET A 58 7.03 9.21 2.59
CA MET A 58 5.92 10.08 2.98
C MET A 58 6.42 11.26 3.79
N ILE A 59 5.94 12.47 3.47
CA ILE A 59 6.16 13.67 4.26
C ILE A 59 5.19 13.66 5.44
N ILE A 60 5.74 13.70 6.66
CA ILE A 60 4.98 13.67 7.91
C ILE A 60 5.04 14.99 8.69
N GLY A 61 5.77 15.97 8.18
CA GLY A 61 5.89 17.29 8.80
C GLY A 61 6.99 18.13 8.18
N PHE A 62 7.14 19.32 8.71
CA PHE A 62 8.15 20.30 8.29
C PHE A 62 8.90 20.84 9.49
N TYR A 63 10.20 21.11 9.33
CA TYR A 63 11.00 21.76 10.34
C TYR A 63 11.65 23.04 9.82
N LYS A 64 12.05 23.92 10.76
CA LYS A 64 12.71 25.17 10.42
C LYS A 64 14.21 24.96 10.20
N ILE A 65 14.73 25.56 9.14
CA ILE A 65 16.16 25.71 8.90
C ILE A 65 16.47 27.22 9.08
N ASP A 66 17.48 27.57 9.88
CA ASP A 66 17.82 28.94 10.25
C ASP A 66 16.62 29.74 10.79
N GLY A 67 15.76 29.06 11.56
CA GLY A 67 14.59 29.64 12.20
C GLY A 67 13.39 29.92 11.27
N LYS A 68 13.47 29.57 9.98
CA LYS A 68 12.42 29.78 8.97
C LYS A 68 11.91 28.48 8.37
N TYR A 69 10.60 28.45 8.08
CA TYR A 69 10.04 27.44 7.19
C TYR A 69 10.30 27.84 5.74
N HIS A 70 10.84 26.92 4.96
CA HIS A 70 11.05 27.12 3.53
C HIS A 70 9.78 26.72 2.78
N LYS A 71 9.34 27.62 1.89
CA LYS A 71 8.09 27.41 1.14
C LYS A 71 8.33 26.37 0.05
N SER A 72 7.50 25.33 0.09
CA SER A 72 7.30 24.42 -1.03
C SER A 72 5.79 24.19 -1.22
N ASP A 73 5.39 23.71 -2.38
CA ASP A 73 4.00 23.31 -2.64
C ASP A 73 3.63 21.97 -1.96
N LEU A 74 4.55 21.40 -1.17
CA LEU A 74 4.39 20.13 -0.48
C LEU A 74 3.53 20.27 0.77
N ILE A 75 2.79 19.22 1.09
CA ILE A 75 1.99 19.10 2.31
C ILE A 75 2.23 17.75 2.98
N GLU A 76 1.87 17.65 4.25
CA GLU A 76 1.88 16.37 4.97
C GLU A 76 1.01 15.33 4.26
N GLY A 77 1.56 14.11 4.14
CA GLY A 77 0.97 12.99 3.43
C GLY A 77 1.23 12.96 1.93
N ASP A 78 2.03 13.87 1.36
CA ASP A 78 2.60 13.70 0.04
C ASP A 78 3.69 12.61 0.10
N ILE A 79 3.78 11.78 -0.95
CA ILE A 79 4.74 10.66 -1.02
C ILE A 79 5.77 10.99 -2.11
N ILE A 80 7.01 11.22 -1.73
CA ILE A 80 8.12 11.45 -2.66
C ILE A 80 8.45 10.15 -3.37
N THR A 81 8.41 10.14 -4.69
CA THR A 81 8.67 8.96 -5.53
C THR A 81 9.90 9.10 -6.42
N LYS A 82 10.36 10.36 -6.69
CA LYS A 82 11.61 10.64 -7.41
C LYS A 82 12.25 11.92 -6.91
N VAL A 83 13.58 11.96 -7.04
CA VAL A 83 14.41 13.16 -6.90
C VAL A 83 15.18 13.30 -8.21
N GLY A 84 14.88 14.33 -8.99
CA GLY A 84 15.27 14.39 -10.40
C GLY A 84 14.81 13.14 -11.14
N ASP A 85 15.72 12.41 -11.77
CA ASP A 85 15.43 11.15 -12.48
C ASP A 85 15.57 9.90 -11.57
N THR A 86 16.06 10.05 -10.34
CA THR A 86 16.31 8.95 -9.42
C THR A 86 15.02 8.53 -8.73
N LYS A 87 14.65 7.24 -8.85
CA LYS A 87 13.50 6.67 -8.16
C LYS A 87 13.79 6.54 -6.67
N ILE A 88 12.82 6.95 -5.84
CA ILE A 88 12.89 6.89 -4.37
C ILE A 88 11.90 5.86 -3.87
N THR A 89 12.38 4.91 -3.09
CA THR A 89 11.57 3.86 -2.46
C THR A 89 11.79 3.77 -0.95
N SER A 90 12.85 4.42 -0.45
CA SER A 90 13.24 4.43 0.96
C SER A 90 13.88 5.76 1.34
N ILE A 91 14.01 6.01 2.64
CA ILE A 91 14.78 7.17 3.16
C ILE A 91 16.24 7.07 2.74
N GLU A 92 16.79 5.86 2.64
CA GLU A 92 18.16 5.65 2.17
C GLU A 92 18.33 6.09 0.71
N ASP A 93 17.39 5.73 -0.18
CA ASP A 93 17.39 6.21 -1.56
C ASP A 93 17.28 7.73 -1.63
N LEU A 94 16.39 8.32 -0.81
CA LEU A 94 16.23 9.77 -0.74
C LEU A 94 17.54 10.44 -0.35
N THR A 95 18.20 9.97 0.70
CA THR A 95 19.46 10.52 1.18
C THR A 95 20.55 10.44 0.11
N LYS A 96 20.75 9.28 -0.52
CA LYS A 96 21.72 9.10 -1.60
C LYS A 96 21.41 9.98 -2.81
N ALA A 97 20.14 10.11 -3.17
CA ALA A 97 19.74 10.97 -4.27
C ALA A 97 20.05 12.45 -3.97
N LEU A 98 19.74 12.93 -2.78
CA LEU A 98 20.06 14.31 -2.37
C LEU A 98 21.56 14.59 -2.34
N GLU A 99 22.37 13.63 -1.91
CA GLU A 99 23.84 13.74 -1.93
C GLU A 99 24.40 13.92 -3.35
N SER A 100 23.73 13.42 -4.39
CA SER A 100 24.17 13.60 -5.78
C SER A 100 23.98 15.03 -6.31
N TYR A 101 23.20 15.86 -5.61
CA TYR A 101 22.92 17.27 -5.97
C TYR A 101 23.66 18.28 -5.11
N ILE A 102 24.82 17.90 -4.58
CA ILE A 102 25.68 18.64 -3.64
C ILE A 102 25.96 20.11 -4.05
N ASN A 103 25.90 20.44 -5.32
CA ASN A 103 26.20 21.78 -5.82
C ASN A 103 24.96 22.54 -6.32
N SER A 104 23.75 22.06 -5.98
CA SER A 104 22.49 22.68 -6.40
C SER A 104 21.83 23.33 -5.20
N ASP A 105 21.33 24.56 -5.37
CA ASP A 105 20.56 25.27 -4.34
C ASP A 105 19.12 24.71 -4.22
N SER A 106 18.65 24.06 -5.28
CA SER A 106 17.31 23.46 -5.33
C SER A 106 17.28 22.21 -6.21
N ILE A 107 16.25 21.39 -6.03
CA ILE A 107 16.04 20.17 -6.79
C ILE A 107 14.55 19.91 -7.06
N GLU A 108 14.25 19.43 -8.28
CA GLU A 108 12.92 18.96 -8.61
C GLU A 108 12.67 17.58 -7.98
N ILE A 109 11.56 17.46 -7.27
CA ILE A 109 11.03 16.19 -6.79
C ILE A 109 9.71 15.86 -7.48
N THR A 110 9.48 14.55 -7.71
CA THR A 110 8.19 14.04 -8.13
C THR A 110 7.53 13.38 -6.92
N TYR A 111 6.27 13.67 -6.68
CA TYR A 111 5.52 13.15 -5.54
C TYR A 111 4.09 12.79 -5.90
N LEU A 112 3.49 11.89 -5.11
CA LEU A 112 2.07 11.55 -5.19
C LEU A 112 1.30 12.34 -4.13
N ARG A 113 0.20 12.98 -4.56
CA ARG A 113 -0.83 13.55 -3.68
C ARG A 113 -2.14 12.83 -3.92
N GLY A 114 -2.48 11.88 -3.05
CA GLY A 114 -3.43 10.82 -3.39
C GLY A 114 -2.91 10.07 -4.61
N ASN A 115 -3.76 9.80 -5.61
CA ASN A 115 -3.37 9.06 -6.82
C ASN A 115 -2.85 9.96 -7.95
N LYS A 116 -2.49 11.23 -7.66
CA LYS A 116 -2.02 12.18 -8.69
C LYS A 116 -0.53 12.45 -8.53
N GLU A 117 0.23 12.14 -9.58
CA GLU A 117 1.64 12.52 -9.68
C GLU A 117 1.75 14.04 -9.92
N LYS A 118 2.65 14.67 -9.19
CA LYS A 118 2.96 16.10 -9.24
C LYS A 118 4.46 16.32 -9.11
N LYS A 119 4.89 17.54 -9.43
CA LYS A 119 6.27 17.97 -9.27
C LYS A 119 6.33 19.23 -8.41
N ALA A 120 7.39 19.35 -7.64
CA ALA A 120 7.72 20.55 -6.88
C ALA A 120 9.22 20.73 -6.85
N GLU A 121 9.65 21.96 -6.69
CA GLU A 121 11.03 22.30 -6.42
C GLU A 121 11.22 22.50 -4.92
N ILE A 122 12.26 21.88 -4.36
CA ILE A 122 12.64 22.04 -2.95
C ILE A 122 14.04 22.63 -2.87
N GLU A 123 14.22 23.53 -1.90
CA GLU A 123 15.55 24.10 -1.60
C GLU A 123 16.37 23.11 -0.78
N LEU A 124 17.68 23.11 -1.05
CA LEU A 124 18.67 22.32 -0.32
C LEU A 124 19.54 23.23 0.51
N PHE A 125 19.70 22.90 1.79
CA PHE A 125 20.49 23.67 2.75
C PHE A 125 21.64 22.82 3.25
N LEU A 126 22.85 23.33 3.13
CA LEU A 126 24.03 22.69 3.70
C LEU A 126 24.25 23.22 5.14
N GLU A 127 24.01 22.36 6.13
CA GLU A 127 24.30 22.68 7.53
C GLU A 127 25.17 21.59 8.16
N ASN A 128 26.34 22.00 8.68
CA ASN A 128 27.32 21.09 9.28
C ASN A 128 27.76 19.92 8.36
N GLY A 129 27.83 20.15 7.05
CA GLY A 129 28.20 19.12 6.07
C GLY A 129 27.07 18.15 5.69
N VAL A 130 25.85 18.37 6.15
CA VAL A 130 24.68 17.55 5.82
C VAL A 130 23.67 18.39 5.07
N TYR A 131 23.12 17.85 3.98
CA TYR A 131 22.03 18.49 3.24
C TYR A 131 20.71 18.30 3.95
N LYS A 132 19.97 19.40 4.13
CA LYS A 132 18.66 19.44 4.76
C LYS A 132 17.64 19.97 3.79
N THR A 133 16.43 19.43 3.87
CA THR A 133 15.29 19.82 3.03
C THR A 133 14.18 20.52 3.80
N GLY A 134 14.26 20.55 5.13
CA GLY A 134 13.17 21.03 5.98
C GLY A 134 11.99 20.07 6.12
N LEU A 135 12.11 18.82 5.62
CA LEU A 135 11.05 17.82 5.61
C LEU A 135 11.30 16.73 6.67
N TYR A 136 10.30 16.46 7.49
CA TYR A 136 10.22 15.19 8.23
C TYR A 136 9.59 14.13 7.36
N VAL A 137 10.23 12.99 7.25
CA VAL A 137 9.82 11.92 6.31
C VAL A 137 9.79 10.54 6.97
N LYS A 138 8.95 9.66 6.42
CA LYS A 138 8.86 8.23 6.77
C LYS A 138 8.72 7.39 5.51
N ASP A 139 9.29 6.18 5.49
CA ASP A 139 9.14 5.20 4.40
C ASP A 139 8.46 3.91 4.84
N GLY A 140 8.23 3.73 6.14
CA GLY A 140 7.56 2.57 6.70
C GLY A 140 6.86 2.84 8.01
N ILE A 141 5.99 1.92 8.39
CA ILE A 141 5.28 1.88 9.66
C ILE A 141 5.43 0.52 10.29
N THR A 142 5.94 0.50 11.51
CA THR A 142 6.02 -0.70 12.34
C THR A 142 5.03 -0.59 13.48
N GLY A 143 4.35 -1.68 13.79
CA GLY A 143 3.34 -1.71 14.86
C GLY A 143 3.08 -3.12 15.40
N ILE A 144 2.11 -3.18 16.30
CA ILE A 144 1.60 -4.42 16.89
C ILE A 144 0.19 -4.65 16.35
N GLY A 145 -0.10 -5.89 15.97
CA GLY A 145 -1.43 -6.31 15.54
C GLY A 145 -1.88 -7.60 16.19
N THR A 146 -3.04 -8.07 15.76
CA THR A 146 -3.59 -9.38 16.13
C THR A 146 -4.15 -10.03 14.88
N ILE A 147 -3.80 -11.28 14.62
CA ILE A 147 -4.42 -12.07 13.55
C ILE A 147 -5.88 -12.30 13.93
N SER A 148 -6.78 -12.04 12.99
CA SER A 148 -8.21 -12.28 13.16
C SER A 148 -8.60 -13.67 12.69
N PHE A 149 -8.08 -14.09 11.55
CA PHE A 149 -8.30 -15.42 10.97
C PHE A 149 -7.21 -15.81 9.98
N ILE A 150 -7.12 -17.10 9.69
CA ILE A 150 -6.35 -17.68 8.58
C ILE A 150 -7.29 -18.62 7.82
N ASP A 151 -7.35 -18.47 6.51
CA ASP A 151 -8.03 -19.37 5.59
C ASP A 151 -7.07 -20.52 5.24
N PRO A 152 -7.36 -21.77 5.66
CA PRO A 152 -6.46 -22.89 5.44
C PRO A 152 -6.39 -23.38 3.99
N GLU A 153 -7.37 -23.01 3.14
CA GLU A 153 -7.38 -23.44 1.73
C GLU A 153 -6.52 -22.52 0.86
N THR A 154 -6.47 -21.23 1.19
CA THR A 154 -5.76 -20.23 0.40
C THR A 154 -4.51 -19.68 1.09
N ASN A 155 -4.31 -20.02 2.37
CA ASN A 155 -3.32 -19.40 3.26
C ASN A 155 -3.49 -17.87 3.39
N THR A 156 -4.65 -17.33 3.04
CA THR A 156 -4.93 -15.92 3.23
C THR A 156 -5.22 -15.64 4.69
N TYR A 157 -4.58 -14.66 5.27
CA TYR A 157 -4.94 -14.18 6.61
C TYR A 157 -5.58 -12.81 6.57
N GLY A 158 -6.35 -12.49 7.61
CA GLY A 158 -6.81 -11.16 7.94
C GLY A 158 -6.40 -10.79 9.36
N ALA A 159 -5.99 -9.55 9.57
CA ALA A 159 -5.58 -9.06 10.88
C ALA A 159 -6.07 -7.63 11.13
N LEU A 160 -6.04 -7.19 12.39
CA LEU A 160 -6.42 -5.90 12.94
C LEU A 160 -7.93 -5.61 13.01
N GLY A 161 -8.69 -5.76 11.93
CA GLY A 161 -10.10 -5.35 11.84
C GLY A 161 -10.30 -3.85 11.54
N HIS A 162 -9.23 -3.10 11.28
CA HIS A 162 -9.20 -1.68 10.89
C HIS A 162 -7.97 -1.39 10.04
N GLU A 163 -7.96 -0.26 9.35
CA GLU A 163 -6.82 0.19 8.57
C GLU A 163 -5.61 0.58 9.42
N VAL A 164 -4.42 0.46 8.83
CA VAL A 164 -3.19 1.06 9.35
C VAL A 164 -3.07 2.47 8.81
N LEU A 165 -3.08 3.43 9.72
CA LEU A 165 -2.93 4.85 9.44
C LEU A 165 -1.55 5.34 9.85
N GLU A 166 -0.99 6.28 9.09
CA GLU A 166 0.16 7.03 9.54
C GLU A 166 -0.28 8.01 10.63
N SER A 167 0.37 7.94 11.80
CA SER A 167 -0.10 8.59 13.05
C SER A 167 -0.13 10.12 12.99
N ASN A 168 0.78 10.74 12.22
CA ASN A 168 0.89 12.20 12.14
C ASN A 168 -0.12 12.78 11.16
N THR A 169 -0.36 12.08 10.05
CA THR A 169 -1.21 12.57 8.95
C THR A 169 -2.63 12.00 8.96
N GLY A 170 -2.86 10.89 9.69
CA GLY A 170 -4.12 10.16 9.68
C GLY A 170 -4.47 9.52 8.34
N LYS A 171 -3.51 9.40 7.43
CA LYS A 171 -3.74 8.81 6.09
C LYS A 171 -3.49 7.32 6.09
N ILE A 172 -4.28 6.59 5.29
CA ILE A 172 -4.08 5.16 5.05
C ILE A 172 -2.73 4.98 4.37
N VAL A 173 -1.95 4.01 4.87
CA VAL A 173 -0.67 3.62 4.26
C VAL A 173 -0.93 2.64 3.13
N GLU A 174 -0.60 3.03 1.90
CA GLU A 174 -0.63 2.13 0.77
C GLU A 174 0.54 1.12 0.86
N VAL A 175 0.21 -0.16 0.80
CA VAL A 175 1.20 -1.22 0.90
C VAL A 175 1.91 -1.40 -0.44
N LYS A 176 3.23 -1.22 -0.45
CA LYS A 176 4.09 -1.69 -1.52
C LYS A 176 4.71 -3.03 -1.18
N THR A 177 5.25 -3.12 0.01
CA THR A 177 5.76 -4.33 0.65
C THR A 177 5.40 -4.27 2.12
N GLY A 178 5.18 -5.41 2.74
CA GLY A 178 4.99 -5.48 4.17
C GLY A 178 5.05 -6.92 4.63
N SER A 179 5.29 -7.12 5.90
CA SER A 179 5.33 -8.44 6.51
C SER A 179 4.74 -8.44 7.91
N ILE A 180 4.20 -9.58 8.29
CA ILE A 180 3.86 -9.90 9.66
C ILE A 180 4.92 -10.84 10.23
N PHE A 181 5.27 -10.64 11.49
CA PHE A 181 6.36 -11.37 12.12
C PHE A 181 6.10 -11.59 13.61
N LYS A 182 6.87 -12.50 14.19
CA LYS A 182 6.77 -12.82 15.62
C LYS A 182 7.05 -11.59 16.48
N ASN A 183 6.20 -11.39 17.49
CA ASN A 183 6.44 -10.45 18.56
C ASN A 183 6.18 -11.08 19.93
N GLU A 184 6.58 -10.39 20.97
CA GLU A 184 6.32 -10.72 22.37
C GLU A 184 5.95 -9.46 23.11
N ILE A 185 4.77 -9.43 23.74
CA ILE A 185 4.34 -8.30 24.57
C ILE A 185 5.17 -8.30 25.85
N THR A 186 5.94 -7.26 26.08
CA THR A 186 6.84 -7.13 27.23
C THR A 186 6.21 -6.37 28.38
N SER A 187 5.34 -5.40 28.10
CA SER A 187 4.59 -4.67 29.11
C SER A 187 3.33 -4.04 28.53
N ILE A 188 2.42 -3.67 29.42
CA ILE A 188 1.19 -2.94 29.10
C ILE A 188 1.15 -1.71 30.00
N ASP A 189 1.07 -0.54 29.41
CA ASP A 189 0.84 0.70 30.11
C ASP A 189 -0.67 0.91 30.21
N ALA A 190 -1.19 1.03 31.44
CA ALA A 190 -2.62 1.23 31.66
C ALA A 190 -3.07 2.60 31.12
N SER A 191 -4.31 2.66 30.64
CA SER A 191 -4.91 3.95 30.27
C SER A 191 -5.24 4.76 31.51
N GLU A 192 -5.06 6.08 31.41
CA GLU A 192 -5.49 7.08 32.38
C GLU A 192 -6.42 8.09 31.71
N ASP A 193 -7.13 8.92 32.49
CA ASP A 193 -8.00 9.96 31.94
C ASP A 193 -7.22 10.89 30.99
N GLY A 194 -7.61 10.92 29.73
CA GLY A 194 -6.97 11.71 28.67
C GLY A 194 -5.70 11.12 28.07
N SER A 195 -5.26 9.91 28.52
CA SER A 195 -4.11 9.20 27.97
C SER A 195 -4.48 7.74 27.66
N PRO A 196 -4.54 7.34 26.39
CA PRO A 196 -4.79 5.95 26.02
C PRO A 196 -3.64 5.05 26.48
N GLY A 197 -3.98 3.83 26.93
CA GLY A 197 -2.97 2.83 27.24
C GLY A 197 -2.20 2.35 26.01
N SER A 198 -1.04 1.75 26.23
CA SER A 198 -0.19 1.22 25.16
C SER A 198 0.34 -0.19 25.49
N LYS A 199 0.70 -0.93 24.45
CA LYS A 199 1.41 -2.20 24.56
C LYS A 199 2.85 -1.99 24.09
N ASN A 200 3.81 -2.46 24.86
CA ASN A 200 5.21 -2.52 24.48
C ASN A 200 5.54 -3.95 24.04
N ALA A 201 6.27 -4.11 22.95
CA ALA A 201 6.63 -5.43 22.43
C ALA A 201 8.09 -5.49 22.00
N LYS A 202 8.65 -6.68 22.08
CA LYS A 202 9.89 -7.06 21.43
C LYS A 202 9.55 -7.69 20.10
N PHE A 203 10.20 -7.22 19.03
CA PHE A 203 10.01 -7.69 17.67
C PHE A 203 11.12 -8.65 17.25
N TYR A 204 10.74 -9.73 16.58
CA TYR A 204 11.64 -10.75 16.05
C TYR A 204 11.57 -10.76 14.52
N TYR A 205 12.17 -9.76 13.88
CA TYR A 205 12.12 -9.55 12.42
C TYR A 205 12.63 -10.75 11.59
N GLY A 206 13.48 -11.60 12.18
CA GLY A 206 13.96 -12.82 11.54
C GLY A 206 12.95 -13.99 11.54
N THR A 207 11.78 -13.83 12.19
CA THR A 207 10.73 -14.86 12.23
C THR A 207 9.48 -14.30 11.58
N VAL A 208 9.46 -14.33 10.25
CA VAL A 208 8.35 -13.84 9.41
C VAL A 208 7.24 -14.89 9.42
N TYR A 209 6.00 -14.44 9.56
CA TYR A 209 4.79 -15.26 9.50
C TYR A 209 4.05 -15.13 8.17
N GLY A 210 4.35 -14.11 7.37
CA GLY A 210 3.76 -13.91 6.07
C GLY A 210 3.90 -12.46 5.57
N ASP A 211 3.45 -12.25 4.35
CA ASP A 211 3.48 -10.96 3.68
C ASP A 211 2.18 -10.19 3.87
N ILE A 212 2.23 -8.86 3.73
CA ILE A 212 1.07 -7.98 3.71
C ILE A 212 0.87 -7.49 2.28
N ASP A 213 -0.26 -7.88 1.67
CA ASP A 213 -0.63 -7.48 0.31
C ASP A 213 -1.50 -6.24 0.29
N LYS A 214 -2.37 -6.06 1.31
CA LYS A 214 -3.38 -5.02 1.34
C LYS A 214 -3.57 -4.44 2.72
N ASN A 215 -3.74 -3.12 2.76
CA ASN A 215 -4.23 -2.36 3.91
C ASN A 215 -5.57 -1.73 3.52
N THR A 216 -6.64 -2.13 4.17
CA THR A 216 -8.01 -1.71 3.87
C THR A 216 -8.70 -1.20 5.12
N LYS A 217 -9.86 -0.54 4.97
CA LYS A 217 -10.68 -0.10 6.12
C LYS A 217 -11.14 -1.24 7.04
N PHE A 218 -11.02 -2.49 6.61
CA PHE A 218 -11.41 -3.68 7.38
C PHE A 218 -10.22 -4.42 7.98
N GLY A 219 -8.98 -3.96 7.75
CA GLY A 219 -7.76 -4.58 8.23
C GLY A 219 -6.71 -4.78 7.15
N ILE A 220 -5.64 -5.44 7.54
CA ILE A 220 -4.59 -5.91 6.65
C ILE A 220 -4.85 -7.35 6.24
N TYR A 221 -4.47 -7.67 5.02
CA TYR A 221 -4.61 -9.00 4.42
C TYR A 221 -3.34 -9.37 3.68
N GLY A 222 -3.04 -10.66 3.64
CA GLY A 222 -1.89 -11.18 2.94
C GLY A 222 -1.80 -12.69 3.00
N THR A 223 -0.64 -13.24 2.66
CA THR A 223 -0.38 -14.66 2.65
C THR A 223 0.32 -15.07 3.95
N TYR A 224 -0.20 -16.08 4.64
CA TYR A 224 0.39 -16.68 5.83
C TYR A 224 1.34 -17.81 5.43
N GLU A 225 2.60 -17.77 5.87
CA GLU A 225 3.66 -18.67 5.46
C GLU A 225 4.25 -19.50 6.62
N ALA A 226 3.88 -19.19 7.87
CA ALA A 226 4.37 -19.92 9.03
C ALA A 226 3.71 -21.31 9.13
N GLU A 227 4.50 -22.31 9.51
CA GLU A 227 4.06 -23.69 9.79
C GLU A 227 3.42 -23.84 11.17
#